data_d439d51a09929650f63122fe2319facf
#
_entry.id   d439d51a09929650f63122fe2319facf
#
_cell.length_a   1.000
_cell.length_b   1.000
_cell.length_c   1.000
_cell.angle_alpha   90.00
_cell.angle_beta   90.00
_cell.angle_gamma   90.00
#
_symmetry.space_group_name_H-M   'P 1'
#
loop_
_entity.id
_entity.type
_entity.pdbx_description
1 polymer ?
#
loop_
_entity_poly.entity_id
_entity_poly.type
_entity_poly.pdbx_seq_one_letter_code
_entity_poly.pdbx_strand_id
1 'polypeptide(L)'
;MNYFNYYTEIEEHFQRARGTGLFLLSPLDWALIEGWKNSGIPLEAVLRGIDAAFEKWRARPARARFQMVNSIAYCAQAVAEEAQSLAAGAPARRKESPAPFSIEDVRAHVQRNADALRTAGHADLAESLERLNLEELYRDLEQLEQRLTAIEEKMVARARSTASEEELFEARRSLDQELKPYRGKMSAEQLATLERQFLDRKVLESAGLPRLSLFYMAV
;
A
#
# COMPACT_ATOMS: atom_id res chain seq x y z
N MET A 1 1.76 -15.89 3.03
CA MET A 1 1.63 -14.76 3.98
C MET A 1 0.35 -14.04 3.60
N ASN A 2 -0.56 -13.90 4.53
CA ASN A 2 -1.86 -13.33 4.24
C ASN A 2 -1.70 -11.85 3.84
N TYR A 3 -2.29 -11.44 2.72
CA TYR A 3 -2.17 -10.08 2.17
C TYR A 3 -2.56 -9.01 3.19
N PHE A 4 -3.58 -9.27 3.97
CA PHE A 4 -4.17 -8.32 4.92
C PHE A 4 -3.34 -8.14 6.19
N ASN A 5 -2.66 -9.17 6.63
CA ASN A 5 -1.76 -9.06 7.77
C ASN A 5 -0.56 -8.16 7.45
N TYR A 6 -0.16 -8.02 6.18
CA TYR A 6 0.99 -7.22 5.81
C TYR A 6 0.86 -5.76 6.24
N TYR A 7 -0.26 -5.14 5.94
CA TYR A 7 -0.48 -3.73 6.27
C TYR A 7 -0.77 -3.51 7.75
N THR A 8 -1.68 -4.31 8.32
CA THR A 8 -2.05 -4.23 9.73
C THR A 8 -0.85 -4.50 10.64
N GLU A 9 -0.07 -5.53 10.34
CA GLU A 9 1.13 -5.87 11.11
C GLU A 9 2.18 -4.76 11.04
N ILE A 10 2.37 -4.13 9.87
CA ILE A 10 3.31 -3.02 9.73
C ILE A 10 2.83 -1.81 10.53
N GLU A 11 1.55 -1.44 10.43
CA GLU A 11 0.99 -0.32 11.17
C GLU A 11 1.11 -0.53 12.67
N GLU A 12 0.66 -1.67 13.19
CA GLU A 12 0.74 -2.00 14.60
C GLU A 12 2.19 -2.06 15.10
N HIS A 13 3.10 -2.65 14.30
CA HIS A 13 4.49 -2.74 14.66
C HIS A 13 5.17 -1.37 14.70
N PHE A 14 4.88 -0.51 13.72
CA PHE A 14 5.37 0.85 13.70
C PHE A 14 4.86 1.67 14.89
N GLN A 15 3.57 1.55 15.24
CA GLN A 15 3.00 2.19 16.41
C GLN A 15 3.64 1.72 17.71
N ARG A 16 3.85 0.41 17.86
CA ARG A 16 4.56 -0.18 19.02
C ARG A 16 6.01 0.31 19.12
N ALA A 17 6.75 0.29 17.99
CA ALA A 17 8.13 0.76 17.96
C ALA A 17 8.26 2.25 18.30
N ARG A 18 7.27 3.05 17.90
CA ARG A 18 7.18 4.49 18.20
C ARG A 18 6.91 4.76 19.68
N GLY A 19 6.17 3.90 20.37
CA GLY A 19 5.97 3.93 21.82
C GLY A 19 5.10 5.08 22.34
N THR A 20 4.42 5.83 21.49
CA THR A 20 3.53 6.94 21.88
C THR A 20 2.22 6.83 21.13
N GLY A 21 1.12 7.10 21.83
CA GLY A 21 -0.30 7.13 21.45
C GLY A 21 -0.71 6.94 20.00
N LEU A 22 -1.97 6.93 19.75
CA LEU A 22 -2.56 6.67 18.42
C LEU A 22 -1.92 7.55 17.35
N PHE A 23 -1.32 6.92 16.36
CA PHE A 23 -0.72 7.57 15.20
C PHE A 23 -1.36 7.00 13.93
N LEU A 24 -1.95 7.87 13.14
CA LEU A 24 -2.52 7.47 11.85
C LEU A 24 -1.44 7.62 10.77
N LEU A 25 -1.22 6.57 10.01
CA LEU A 25 -0.35 6.59 8.85
C LEU A 25 -0.91 7.58 7.81
N SER A 26 -0.03 8.38 7.23
CA SER A 26 -0.39 9.29 6.16
C SER A 26 -0.70 8.53 4.86
N PRO A 27 -1.41 9.14 3.90
CA PRO A 27 -1.58 8.56 2.57
C PRO A 27 -0.26 8.16 1.91
N LEU A 28 0.82 8.88 2.21
CA LEU A 28 2.15 8.59 1.70
C LEU A 28 2.78 7.36 2.36
N ASP A 29 2.57 7.19 3.67
CA ASP A 29 3.03 5.99 4.39
C ASP A 29 2.34 4.73 3.84
N TRP A 30 1.03 4.83 3.55
CA TRP A 30 0.29 3.75 2.92
C TRP A 30 0.80 3.40 1.52
N ALA A 31 1.08 4.41 0.69
CA ALA A 31 1.65 4.19 -0.65
C ALA A 31 3.03 3.53 -0.57
N LEU A 32 3.83 3.86 0.44
CA LEU A 32 5.14 3.23 0.66
C LEU A 32 5.00 1.76 1.04
N ILE A 33 4.09 1.42 1.95
CA ILE A 33 3.80 0.03 2.34
C ILE A 33 3.32 -0.77 1.12
N GLU A 34 2.42 -0.18 0.32
CA GLU A 34 1.95 -0.78 -0.93
C GLU A 34 3.11 -1.03 -1.91
N GLY A 35 4.04 -0.07 -2.03
CA GLY A 35 5.25 -0.22 -2.84
C GLY A 35 6.13 -1.38 -2.39
N TRP A 36 6.38 -1.52 -1.10
CA TRP A 36 7.15 -2.62 -0.55
C TRP A 36 6.50 -3.97 -0.86
N LYS A 37 5.19 -4.04 -0.71
CA LYS A 37 4.44 -5.25 -0.99
C LYS A 37 4.50 -5.62 -2.46
N ASN A 38 4.20 -4.67 -3.36
CA ASN A 38 4.22 -4.87 -4.81
C ASN A 38 5.63 -5.24 -5.33
N SER A 39 6.67 -4.76 -4.63
CA SER A 39 8.07 -5.15 -4.90
C SER A 39 8.45 -6.50 -4.28
N GLY A 40 7.52 -7.20 -3.64
CA GLY A 40 7.77 -8.52 -3.06
C GLY A 40 8.62 -8.50 -1.79
N ILE A 41 8.74 -7.36 -1.10
CA ILE A 41 9.48 -7.28 0.16
C ILE A 41 8.73 -8.09 1.24
N PRO A 42 9.39 -9.09 1.88
CA PRO A 42 8.75 -9.88 2.92
C PRO A 42 8.37 -9.04 4.14
N LEU A 43 7.23 -9.37 4.78
CA LEU A 43 6.80 -8.69 6.01
C LEU A 43 7.91 -8.68 7.07
N GLU A 44 8.60 -9.81 7.24
CA GLU A 44 9.70 -9.94 8.21
C GLU A 44 10.81 -8.91 7.97
N ALA A 45 11.16 -8.63 6.70
CA ALA A 45 12.13 -7.58 6.36
C ALA A 45 11.65 -6.19 6.78
N VAL A 46 10.36 -5.91 6.58
CA VAL A 46 9.78 -4.62 6.97
C VAL A 46 9.77 -4.45 8.49
N LEU A 47 9.33 -5.46 9.23
CA LEU A 47 9.29 -5.41 10.68
C LEU A 47 10.69 -5.25 11.29
N ARG A 48 11.68 -6.02 10.81
CA ARG A 48 13.09 -5.88 11.23
C ARG A 48 13.66 -4.51 10.88
N GLY A 49 13.36 -3.99 9.70
CA GLY A 49 13.79 -2.67 9.27
C GLY A 49 13.20 -1.56 10.15
N ILE A 50 11.95 -1.68 10.56
CA ILE A 50 11.34 -0.76 11.53
C ILE A 50 12.09 -0.81 12.86
N ASP A 51 12.34 -2.00 13.41
CA ASP A 51 13.07 -2.16 14.67
C ASP A 51 14.47 -1.55 14.59
N ALA A 52 15.23 -1.87 13.54
CA ALA A 52 16.58 -1.35 13.33
C ALA A 52 16.59 0.20 13.22
N ALA A 53 15.61 0.78 12.52
CA ALA A 53 15.49 2.23 12.41
C ALA A 53 15.23 2.90 13.77
N PHE A 54 14.32 2.33 14.57
CA PHE A 54 14.01 2.85 15.90
C PHE A 54 15.14 2.60 16.92
N GLU A 55 15.90 1.52 16.81
CA GLU A 55 17.11 1.30 17.60
C GLU A 55 18.16 2.37 17.32
N LYS A 56 18.44 2.63 16.05
CA LYS A 56 19.34 3.72 15.63
C LYS A 56 18.84 5.08 16.14
N TRP A 57 17.53 5.33 16.12
CA TRP A 57 16.95 6.56 16.63
C TRP A 57 17.10 6.67 18.16
N ARG A 58 16.82 5.59 18.91
CA ARG A 58 16.96 5.53 20.38
C ARG A 58 18.42 5.68 20.83
N ALA A 59 19.38 5.19 20.05
CA ALA A 59 20.81 5.31 20.34
C ALA A 59 21.33 6.75 20.18
N ARG A 60 20.59 7.66 19.54
CA ARG A 60 21.00 9.07 19.39
C ARG A 60 21.00 9.79 20.74
N PRO A 61 21.89 10.76 20.96
CA PRO A 61 21.87 11.61 22.16
C PRO A 61 20.49 12.29 22.33
N ALA A 62 20.05 12.48 23.59
CA ALA A 62 18.73 13.07 23.89
C ALA A 62 18.47 14.38 23.16
N ARG A 63 19.50 15.24 23.03
CA ARG A 63 19.46 16.49 22.29
C ARG A 63 19.21 16.34 20.78
N ALA A 64 19.41 15.14 20.22
CA ALA A 64 19.18 14.83 18.82
C ALA A 64 17.86 14.04 18.59
N ARG A 65 17.12 13.73 19.66
CA ARG A 65 15.85 12.99 19.64
C ARG A 65 14.62 13.89 19.88
N PHE A 66 14.76 15.21 19.75
CA PHE A 66 13.66 16.14 20.01
C PHE A 66 12.53 16.07 18.96
N GLN A 67 12.78 15.45 17.81
CA GLN A 67 11.74 15.17 16.82
C GLN A 67 11.33 13.71 16.86
N MET A 68 10.05 13.46 17.10
CA MET A 68 9.47 12.13 16.99
C MET A 68 9.47 11.64 15.55
N VAL A 69 9.60 10.33 15.36
CA VAL A 69 9.43 9.69 14.06
C VAL A 69 7.94 9.70 13.70
N ASN A 70 7.55 10.49 12.73
CA ASN A 70 6.15 10.71 12.34
C ASN A 70 5.83 10.18 10.94
N SER A 71 6.63 9.26 10.40
CA SER A 71 6.39 8.61 9.12
C SER A 71 7.17 7.33 9.02
N ILE A 72 6.55 6.31 8.41
CA ILE A 72 7.20 5.04 8.14
C ILE A 72 8.34 5.17 7.12
N ALA A 73 8.34 6.25 6.31
CA ALA A 73 9.42 6.58 5.39
C ALA A 73 10.77 6.75 6.10
N TYR A 74 10.78 7.08 7.40
CA TYR A 74 12.00 7.08 8.21
C TYR A 74 12.67 5.70 8.25
N CYS A 75 11.90 4.62 8.14
CA CYS A 75 12.38 3.25 8.19
C CYS A 75 12.79 2.71 6.81
N ALA A 76 12.51 3.43 5.70
CA ALA A 76 12.65 2.91 4.34
C ALA A 76 14.04 2.37 4.01
N GLN A 77 15.10 3.06 4.45
CA GLN A 77 16.48 2.62 4.22
C GLN A 77 16.78 1.32 4.97
N ALA A 78 16.38 1.23 6.23
CA ALA A 78 16.62 0.03 7.04
C ALA A 78 15.80 -1.17 6.52
N VAL A 79 14.58 -0.94 6.03
CA VAL A 79 13.77 -1.97 5.36
C VAL A 79 14.46 -2.49 4.11
N ALA A 80 15.04 -1.62 3.29
CA ALA A 80 15.77 -2.03 2.09
C ALA A 80 17.02 -2.86 2.43
N GLU A 81 17.75 -2.48 3.47
CA GLU A 81 18.93 -3.22 3.98
C GLU A 81 18.52 -4.63 4.46
N GLU A 82 17.44 -4.75 5.24
CA GLU A 82 16.93 -6.04 5.72
C GLU A 82 16.39 -6.91 4.58
N ALA A 83 15.70 -6.31 3.60
CA ALA A 83 15.21 -7.04 2.43
C ALA A 83 16.36 -7.64 1.62
N GLN A 84 17.46 -6.89 1.42
CA GLN A 84 18.66 -7.40 0.76
C GLN A 84 19.33 -8.51 1.56
N SER A 85 19.41 -8.37 2.88
CA SER A 85 19.98 -9.38 3.77
C SER A 85 19.21 -10.69 3.72
N LEU A 86 17.87 -10.63 3.75
CA LEU A 86 17.03 -11.84 3.65
C LEU A 86 17.08 -12.48 2.26
N ALA A 87 17.18 -11.69 1.19
CA ALA A 87 17.32 -12.21 -0.16
C ALA A 87 18.64 -12.97 -0.36
N ALA A 88 19.70 -12.61 0.36
CA ALA A 88 20.98 -13.27 0.33
C ALA A 88 21.04 -14.59 1.15
N GLY A 89 20.09 -14.84 2.04
CA GLY A 89 20.26 -15.79 3.13
C GLY A 89 19.28 -16.94 3.34
N ALA A 90 18.10 -17.09 2.70
CA ALA A 90 17.28 -18.32 2.85
C ALA A 90 15.99 -18.37 2.02
N PRO A 91 15.47 -19.58 1.67
CA PRO A 91 14.13 -19.76 1.11
C PRO A 91 13.08 -19.57 2.21
N ALA A 92 12.22 -18.57 2.06
CA ALA A 92 11.11 -18.35 2.97
C ALA A 92 10.10 -19.51 2.91
N ARG A 93 9.95 -20.28 3.99
CA ARG A 93 8.84 -21.21 4.17
C ARG A 93 7.56 -20.40 4.42
N ARG A 94 6.66 -20.40 3.45
CA ARG A 94 5.30 -19.89 3.62
C ARG A 94 4.57 -20.73 4.70
N LYS A 95 4.17 -20.08 5.81
CA LYS A 95 3.12 -20.60 6.68
C LYS A 95 1.79 -20.15 6.10
N GLU A 96 0.93 -21.07 5.72
CA GLU A 96 -0.45 -20.79 5.36
C GLU A 96 -1.19 -20.33 6.62
N SER A 97 -1.53 -19.04 6.69
CA SER A 97 -2.49 -18.54 7.68
C SER A 97 -3.90 -18.61 7.08
N PRO A 98 -4.95 -18.92 7.88
CA PRO A 98 -6.31 -18.91 7.37
C PRO A 98 -6.68 -17.55 6.78
N ALA A 99 -7.51 -17.54 5.76
CA ALA A 99 -7.98 -16.32 5.12
C ALA A 99 -8.69 -15.42 6.16
N PRO A 100 -8.38 -14.11 6.22
CA PRO A 100 -8.93 -13.21 7.24
C PRO A 100 -10.40 -12.82 6.99
N PHE A 101 -10.92 -13.09 5.79
CA PHE A 101 -12.27 -12.75 5.38
C PHE A 101 -13.00 -13.99 4.93
N SER A 102 -14.32 -13.98 5.10
CA SER A 102 -15.19 -14.97 4.48
C SER A 102 -15.28 -14.75 2.96
N ILE A 103 -15.66 -15.79 2.22
CA ILE A 103 -15.90 -15.65 0.79
C ILE A 103 -17.08 -14.69 0.53
N GLU A 104 -18.02 -14.60 1.46
CA GLU A 104 -19.16 -13.68 1.41
C GLU A 104 -18.70 -12.23 1.48
N ASP A 105 -17.71 -11.91 2.34
CA ASP A 105 -17.13 -10.56 2.44
C ASP A 105 -16.43 -10.18 1.15
N VAL A 106 -15.67 -11.11 0.56
CA VAL A 106 -15.00 -10.91 -0.73
C VAL A 106 -16.02 -10.67 -1.85
N ARG A 107 -17.09 -11.46 -1.91
CA ARG A 107 -18.17 -11.26 -2.88
C ARG A 107 -18.83 -9.90 -2.71
N ALA A 108 -19.14 -9.53 -1.47
CA ALA A 108 -19.77 -8.25 -1.18
C ALA A 108 -18.85 -7.08 -1.58
N HIS A 109 -17.55 -7.19 -1.37
CA HIS A 109 -16.58 -6.20 -1.80
C HIS A 109 -16.54 -6.06 -3.32
N VAL A 110 -16.38 -7.17 -4.05
CA VAL A 110 -16.35 -7.18 -5.51
C VAL A 110 -17.65 -6.63 -6.09
N GLN A 111 -18.81 -7.01 -5.54
CA GLN A 111 -20.11 -6.52 -6.01
C GLN A 111 -20.26 -5.02 -5.79
N ARG A 112 -19.94 -4.51 -4.59
CA ARG A 112 -20.00 -3.05 -4.32
C ARG A 112 -19.14 -2.27 -5.30
N ASN A 113 -17.95 -2.77 -5.59
CA ASN A 113 -17.02 -2.12 -6.52
C ASN A 113 -17.53 -2.18 -7.97
N ALA A 114 -18.13 -3.30 -8.39
CA ALA A 114 -18.77 -3.42 -9.71
C ALA A 114 -19.94 -2.44 -9.87
N ASP A 115 -20.76 -2.29 -8.84
CA ASP A 115 -21.89 -1.35 -8.86
C ASP A 115 -21.39 0.12 -8.89
N ALA A 116 -20.33 0.44 -8.15
CA ALA A 116 -19.71 1.76 -8.19
C ALA A 116 -19.14 2.07 -9.58
N LEU A 117 -18.49 1.10 -10.22
CA LEU A 117 -17.97 1.24 -11.58
C LEU A 117 -19.08 1.44 -12.62
N ARG A 118 -20.21 0.74 -12.49
CA ARG A 118 -21.37 0.97 -13.37
C ARG A 118 -21.94 2.36 -13.18
N THR A 119 -22.06 2.80 -11.94
CA THR A 119 -22.56 4.15 -11.62
C THR A 119 -21.65 5.23 -12.22
N ALA A 120 -20.33 4.99 -12.21
CA ALA A 120 -19.33 5.87 -12.82
C ALA A 120 -19.23 5.74 -14.36
N GLY A 121 -20.03 4.89 -15.01
CA GLY A 121 -20.06 4.72 -16.47
C GLY A 121 -19.02 3.73 -17.02
N HIS A 122 -18.40 2.92 -16.17
CA HIS A 122 -17.37 1.93 -16.53
C HIS A 122 -17.92 0.50 -16.53
N ALA A 123 -18.98 0.24 -17.31
CA ALA A 123 -19.68 -1.04 -17.34
C ALA A 123 -18.77 -2.23 -17.76
N ASP A 124 -17.84 -2.02 -18.67
CA ASP A 124 -16.88 -3.04 -19.12
C ASP A 124 -15.90 -3.48 -18.02
N LEU A 125 -15.50 -2.56 -17.15
CA LEU A 125 -14.67 -2.87 -15.99
C LEU A 125 -15.48 -3.58 -14.90
N ALA A 126 -16.74 -3.17 -14.69
CA ALA A 126 -17.64 -3.86 -13.79
C ALA A 126 -17.89 -5.32 -14.23
N GLU A 127 -18.13 -5.54 -15.52
CA GLU A 127 -18.22 -6.91 -16.07
C GLU A 127 -16.93 -7.71 -15.86
N SER A 128 -15.77 -7.07 -15.97
CA SER A 128 -14.49 -7.74 -15.73
C SER A 128 -14.34 -8.21 -14.30
N LEU A 129 -14.86 -7.46 -13.31
CA LEU A 129 -14.92 -7.87 -11.91
C LEU A 129 -15.88 -9.04 -11.69
N GLU A 130 -17.07 -8.97 -12.27
CA GLU A 130 -18.11 -10.00 -12.10
C GLU A 130 -17.76 -11.33 -12.76
N ARG A 131 -16.91 -11.32 -13.78
CA ARG A 131 -16.40 -12.55 -14.43
C ARG A 131 -15.33 -13.26 -13.63
N LEU A 132 -14.87 -12.71 -12.51
CA LEU A 132 -13.91 -13.38 -11.65
C LEU A 132 -14.54 -14.61 -11.00
N ASN A 133 -13.91 -15.78 -11.15
CA ASN A 133 -14.31 -17.00 -10.45
C ASN A 133 -13.87 -16.93 -9.00
N LEU A 134 -14.65 -16.27 -8.15
CA LEU A 134 -14.31 -16.04 -6.76
C LEU A 134 -14.19 -17.34 -5.95
N GLU A 135 -14.92 -18.42 -6.30
CA GLU A 135 -14.81 -19.72 -5.63
C GLU A 135 -13.42 -20.35 -5.80
N GLU A 136 -12.85 -20.21 -6.98
CA GLU A 136 -11.52 -20.71 -7.29
C GLU A 136 -10.44 -19.79 -6.71
N LEU A 137 -10.59 -18.47 -6.95
CA LEU A 137 -9.62 -17.46 -6.56
C LEU A 137 -9.55 -17.25 -5.04
N TYR A 138 -10.61 -17.54 -4.30
CA TYR A 138 -10.59 -17.46 -2.83
C TYR A 138 -9.61 -18.44 -2.18
N ARG A 139 -9.26 -19.53 -2.87
CA ARG A 139 -8.24 -20.48 -2.42
C ARG A 139 -6.81 -19.93 -2.53
N ASP A 140 -6.65 -18.92 -3.39
CA ASP A 140 -5.38 -18.21 -3.61
C ASP A 140 -5.65 -16.70 -3.68
N LEU A 141 -5.72 -16.08 -2.50
CA LEU A 141 -5.98 -14.65 -2.38
C LEU A 141 -4.90 -13.79 -3.04
N GLU A 142 -3.67 -14.32 -3.20
CA GLU A 142 -2.62 -13.62 -3.93
C GLU A 142 -2.97 -13.51 -5.42
N GLN A 143 -3.49 -14.61 -6.00
CA GLN A 143 -3.95 -14.60 -7.39
C GLN A 143 -5.16 -13.70 -7.57
N LEU A 144 -6.11 -13.71 -6.62
CA LEU A 144 -7.25 -12.79 -6.65
C LEU A 144 -6.79 -11.34 -6.65
N GLU A 145 -5.87 -10.99 -5.76
CA GLU A 145 -5.32 -9.64 -5.67
C GLU A 145 -4.61 -9.21 -6.96
N GLN A 146 -3.84 -10.11 -7.59
CA GLN A 146 -3.21 -9.84 -8.89
C GLN A 146 -4.26 -9.52 -9.97
N ARG A 147 -5.40 -10.22 -9.98
CA ARG A 147 -6.51 -9.94 -10.90
C ARG A 147 -7.16 -8.59 -10.63
N LEU A 148 -7.41 -8.27 -9.36
CA LEU A 148 -7.95 -6.97 -8.95
C LEU A 148 -7.00 -5.83 -9.33
N THR A 149 -5.71 -6.00 -9.07
CA THR A 149 -4.67 -5.04 -9.46
C THR A 149 -4.67 -4.79 -10.97
N ALA A 150 -4.73 -5.84 -11.78
CA ALA A 150 -4.76 -5.70 -13.24
C ALA A 150 -6.00 -4.93 -13.76
N ILE A 151 -7.14 -5.05 -13.07
CA ILE A 151 -8.34 -4.27 -13.39
C ILE A 151 -8.16 -2.82 -12.92
N GLU A 152 -7.61 -2.61 -11.72
CA GLU A 152 -7.34 -1.27 -11.17
C GLU A 152 -6.34 -0.49 -12.04
N GLU A 153 -5.31 -1.14 -12.58
CA GLU A 153 -4.38 -0.51 -13.55
C GLU A 153 -5.11 0.03 -14.79
N LYS A 154 -6.09 -0.73 -15.31
CA LYS A 154 -6.93 -0.26 -16.43
C LYS A 154 -7.81 0.92 -16.03
N MET A 155 -8.33 0.90 -14.79
CA MET A 155 -9.10 2.03 -14.24
C MET A 155 -8.24 3.28 -14.15
N VAL A 156 -7.03 3.16 -13.59
CA VAL A 156 -6.06 4.27 -13.48
C VAL A 156 -5.71 4.83 -14.87
N ALA A 157 -5.39 3.96 -15.81
CA ALA A 157 -5.06 4.39 -17.18
C ALA A 157 -6.22 5.18 -17.83
N ARG A 158 -7.46 4.72 -17.65
CA ARG A 158 -8.65 5.41 -18.15
C ARG A 158 -8.90 6.73 -17.43
N ALA A 159 -8.84 6.74 -16.10
CA ALA A 159 -9.03 7.93 -15.30
C ALA A 159 -7.98 9.00 -15.63
N ARG A 160 -6.71 8.61 -15.84
CA ARG A 160 -5.65 9.53 -16.30
C ARG A 160 -5.92 10.11 -17.68
N SER A 161 -6.50 9.33 -18.60
CA SER A 161 -6.81 9.81 -19.96
C SER A 161 -7.99 10.76 -20.02
N THR A 162 -8.87 10.74 -19.02
CA THR A 162 -10.06 11.60 -18.91
C THR A 162 -9.89 12.76 -17.95
N ALA A 163 -8.87 12.71 -17.08
CA ALA A 163 -8.59 13.78 -16.13
C ALA A 163 -8.22 15.09 -16.84
N SER A 164 -8.74 16.19 -16.33
CA SER A 164 -8.40 17.53 -16.81
C SER A 164 -6.94 17.91 -16.44
N GLU A 165 -6.38 18.87 -17.18
CA GLU A 165 -5.04 19.39 -16.85
C GLU A 165 -5.00 20.00 -15.45
N GLU A 166 -6.10 20.63 -15.03
CA GLU A 166 -6.24 21.23 -13.70
C GLU A 166 -6.21 20.18 -12.58
N GLU A 167 -6.94 19.08 -12.73
CA GLU A 167 -6.91 17.97 -11.77
C GLU A 167 -5.53 17.33 -11.66
N LEU A 168 -4.85 17.13 -12.78
CA LEU A 168 -3.49 16.60 -12.82
C LEU A 168 -2.48 17.57 -12.19
N PHE A 169 -2.66 18.88 -12.40
CA PHE A 169 -1.83 19.90 -11.79
C PHE A 169 -1.99 19.93 -10.26
N GLU A 170 -3.23 19.93 -9.77
CA GLU A 170 -3.51 19.92 -8.32
C GLU A 170 -3.00 18.62 -7.66
N ALA A 171 -3.13 17.47 -8.33
CA ALA A 171 -2.57 16.22 -7.85
C ALA A 171 -1.04 16.30 -7.69
N ARG A 172 -0.34 16.87 -8.67
CA ARG A 172 1.13 17.08 -8.61
C ARG A 172 1.52 18.09 -7.53
N ARG A 173 0.77 19.16 -7.40
CA ARG A 173 1.01 20.15 -6.35
C ARG A 173 0.84 19.57 -4.95
N SER A 174 -0.20 18.77 -4.73
CA SER A 174 -0.41 18.04 -3.49
C SER A 174 0.74 17.08 -3.22
N LEU A 175 1.17 16.32 -4.24
CA LEU A 175 2.32 15.43 -4.16
C LEU A 175 3.60 16.17 -3.73
N ASP A 176 3.90 17.31 -4.35
CA ASP A 176 5.10 18.09 -4.02
C ASP A 176 5.12 18.55 -2.56
N GLN A 177 3.97 18.96 -2.03
CA GLN A 177 3.83 19.36 -0.63
C GLN A 177 4.05 18.17 0.32
N GLU A 178 3.44 17.03 0.02
CA GLU A 178 3.52 15.80 0.81
C GLU A 178 4.93 15.18 0.77
N LEU A 179 5.59 15.18 -0.39
CA LEU A 179 6.92 14.60 -0.56
C LEU A 179 8.07 15.44 0.01
N LYS A 180 7.87 16.74 0.19
CA LYS A 180 8.93 17.64 0.64
C LYS A 180 9.72 17.16 1.86
N PRO A 181 9.09 16.58 2.92
CA PRO A 181 9.81 16.06 4.09
C PRO A 181 10.64 14.81 3.82
N TYR A 182 10.38 14.10 2.71
CA TYR A 182 10.93 12.77 2.41
C TYR A 182 12.03 12.77 1.36
N ARG A 183 12.12 13.82 0.52
CA ARG A 183 13.09 13.92 -0.59
C ARG A 183 14.55 13.72 -0.18
N GLY A 184 14.93 14.06 1.05
CA GLY A 184 16.28 13.84 1.57
C GLY A 184 16.47 12.50 2.32
N LYS A 185 15.45 11.65 2.40
CA LYS A 185 15.46 10.43 3.24
C LYS A 185 15.26 9.15 2.42
N MET A 186 14.90 9.27 1.16
CA MET A 186 14.59 8.15 0.26
C MET A 186 15.45 8.21 -0.99
N SER A 187 15.71 7.05 -1.59
CA SER A 187 16.38 6.98 -2.88
C SER A 187 15.48 7.52 -4.00
N ALA A 188 16.08 7.90 -5.14
CA ALA A 188 15.32 8.37 -6.29
C ALA A 188 14.31 7.33 -6.79
N GLU A 189 14.66 6.05 -6.75
CA GLU A 189 13.79 4.95 -7.14
C GLU A 189 12.59 4.79 -6.20
N GLN A 190 12.82 4.86 -4.89
CA GLN A 190 11.76 4.84 -3.88
C GLN A 190 10.81 6.02 -4.04
N LEU A 191 11.35 7.23 -4.27
CA LEU A 191 10.56 8.42 -4.53
C LEU A 191 9.71 8.26 -5.79
N ALA A 192 10.29 7.78 -6.91
CA ALA A 192 9.56 7.59 -8.15
C ALA A 192 8.40 6.58 -8.02
N THR A 193 8.60 5.51 -7.26
CA THR A 193 7.54 4.53 -6.96
C THR A 193 6.42 5.17 -6.16
N LEU A 194 6.78 5.89 -5.11
CA LEU A 194 5.84 6.57 -4.23
C LEU A 194 5.04 7.66 -4.95
N GLU A 195 5.71 8.46 -5.80
CA GLU A 195 5.08 9.47 -6.65
C GLU A 195 4.01 8.86 -7.55
N ARG A 196 4.35 7.74 -8.21
CA ARG A 196 3.42 7.05 -9.10
C ARG A 196 2.17 6.60 -8.35
N GLN A 197 2.35 5.93 -7.22
CA GLN A 197 1.25 5.39 -6.42
C GLN A 197 0.36 6.50 -5.84
N PHE A 198 0.96 7.59 -5.40
CA PHE A 198 0.21 8.76 -4.93
C PHE A 198 -0.65 9.36 -6.04
N LEU A 199 -0.06 9.56 -7.23
CA LEU A 199 -0.79 10.13 -8.36
C LEU A 199 -1.91 9.19 -8.83
N ASP A 200 -1.68 7.87 -8.87
CA ASP A 200 -2.70 6.89 -9.24
C ASP A 200 -3.88 6.94 -8.29
N ARG A 201 -3.62 7.00 -6.99
CA ARG A 201 -4.67 7.15 -5.99
C ARG A 201 -5.44 8.46 -6.16
N LYS A 202 -4.74 9.59 -6.34
CA LYS A 202 -5.38 10.89 -6.51
C LYS A 202 -6.27 10.95 -7.74
N VAL A 203 -5.85 10.34 -8.83
CA VAL A 203 -6.63 10.26 -10.07
C VAL A 203 -7.89 9.41 -9.87
N LEU A 204 -7.81 8.28 -9.17
CA LEU A 204 -8.99 7.47 -8.84
C LEU A 204 -9.95 8.23 -7.90
N GLU A 205 -9.42 8.89 -6.86
CA GLU A 205 -10.20 9.73 -5.96
C GLU A 205 -10.96 10.84 -6.70
N SER A 206 -10.28 11.57 -7.59
CA SER A 206 -10.89 12.65 -8.40
C SER A 206 -11.98 12.13 -9.33
N ALA A 207 -11.78 10.94 -9.90
CA ALA A 207 -12.76 10.29 -10.76
C ALA A 207 -13.91 9.61 -9.97
N GLY A 208 -13.87 9.63 -8.63
CA GLY A 208 -14.85 8.94 -7.81
C GLY A 208 -14.83 7.41 -7.96
N LEU A 209 -13.69 6.85 -8.35
CA LEU A 209 -13.53 5.42 -8.61
C LEU A 209 -13.07 4.67 -7.34
N PRO A 210 -13.60 3.46 -7.10
CA PRO A 210 -13.24 2.68 -5.92
C PRO A 210 -11.83 2.09 -6.04
N ARG A 211 -11.25 1.72 -4.89
CA ARG A 211 -10.06 0.88 -4.84
C ARG A 211 -10.49 -0.59 -4.80
N LEU A 212 -9.92 -1.39 -5.70
CA LEU A 212 -10.33 -2.78 -5.88
C LEU A 212 -9.59 -3.75 -4.97
N SER A 213 -8.37 -3.40 -4.55
CA SER A 213 -7.57 -4.26 -3.69
C SER A 213 -8.35 -4.71 -2.47
N LEU A 214 -8.22 -5.99 -2.12
CA LEU A 214 -8.82 -6.58 -0.92
C LEU A 214 -8.39 -5.86 0.38
N PHE A 215 -7.29 -5.12 0.34
CA PHE A 215 -6.84 -4.27 1.45
C PHE A 215 -7.88 -3.20 1.83
N TYR A 216 -8.67 -2.72 0.87
CA TYR A 216 -9.70 -1.70 1.10
C TYR A 216 -11.08 -2.29 1.45
N MET A 217 -11.14 -3.59 1.74
CA MET A 217 -12.36 -4.19 2.27
C MET A 217 -12.68 -3.59 3.64
N ALA A 218 -13.86 -2.99 3.76
CA ALA A 218 -14.40 -2.63 5.06
C ALA A 218 -14.79 -3.92 5.80
N VAL A 219 -14.15 -4.19 6.92
CA VAL A 219 -14.53 -5.25 7.85
C VAL A 219 -15.62 -4.74 8.77
#